data_2a9d5341892b55d3bd0731c301cff19e
#
_entry.id   2a9d5341892b55d3bd0731c301cff19e
#
_cell.length_a   1.000
_cell.length_b   1.000
_cell.length_c   1.000
_cell.angle_alpha   90.00
_cell.angle_beta   90.00
_cell.angle_gamma   90.00
#
_symmetry.space_group_name_H-M   'P 1'
#
loop_
_entity.id
_entity.type
_entity.pdbx_description
1 polymer ?
#
loop_
_entity_poly.entity_id
_entity_poly.type
_entity_poly.pdbx_seq_one_letter_code
_entity_poly.pdbx_strand_id
1 'polypeptide(L)'
;PPLPEEAMRGKVYLVGAGPGDPELLTLKAYSLLKEAPVVLYDRLVDERVLALTPGEKVYVGKEEGESEKQEEIHRLLLRHARAHPFVVRLKGGDPMVFGRGGEEVLFLLRHGVPVEVVPGVTSLLASGLPLTHRGLAHGFAAVSGVLEGGGYPDLRPFARVPTLVVLMGVGRRVWIAKELLRLGRNPREPTLFVERASTPKERRVLAALEEVAEGKVEVRPPALWILGEVVRVFAEKEAPVDALALGG
;
A
#
# COMPACT_ATOMS: atom_id res chain seq x y z
N PRO A 1 21.87 -32.17 1.21
CA PRO A 1 23.04 -31.71 0.48
C PRO A 1 22.76 -30.28 -0.05
N PRO A 2 23.78 -29.42 -0.05
CA PRO A 2 23.58 -28.10 -0.64
C PRO A 2 23.21 -28.27 -2.11
N LEU A 3 22.23 -27.51 -2.56
CA LEU A 3 21.86 -27.46 -3.97
C LEU A 3 23.06 -26.98 -4.78
N PRO A 4 23.30 -27.54 -5.98
CA PRO A 4 24.34 -27.04 -6.87
C PRO A 4 24.19 -25.56 -7.10
N GLU A 5 25.27 -24.79 -7.25
CA GLU A 5 25.23 -23.36 -7.52
C GLU A 5 24.30 -23.02 -8.69
N GLU A 6 24.21 -23.86 -9.71
CA GLU A 6 23.29 -23.69 -10.84
C GLU A 6 21.82 -23.74 -10.44
N ALA A 7 21.47 -24.55 -9.42
CA ALA A 7 20.09 -24.63 -8.93
C ALA A 7 19.72 -23.44 -8.02
N MET A 8 20.69 -22.67 -7.55
CA MET A 8 20.48 -21.47 -6.77
C MET A 8 20.39 -20.21 -7.63
N ARG A 9 20.71 -20.31 -8.93
CA ARG A 9 20.56 -19.19 -9.86
C ARG A 9 19.09 -18.97 -10.19
N GLY A 10 18.74 -17.73 -10.30
CA GLY A 10 17.42 -17.33 -10.77
C GLY A 10 16.35 -17.22 -9.71
N LYS A 11 16.71 -17.21 -8.44
CA LYS A 11 15.74 -16.96 -7.36
C LYS A 11 15.28 -15.48 -7.39
N VAL A 12 13.99 -15.26 -7.26
CA VAL A 12 13.40 -13.92 -7.11
C VAL A 12 12.90 -13.76 -5.67
N TYR A 13 13.35 -12.69 -5.03
CA TYR A 13 12.80 -12.24 -3.77
C TYR A 13 11.79 -11.12 -4.07
N LEU A 14 10.54 -11.37 -3.74
CA LEU A 14 9.48 -10.39 -3.83
C LEU A 14 9.41 -9.67 -2.49
N VAL A 15 9.90 -8.43 -2.46
CA VAL A 15 10.22 -7.73 -1.21
C VAL A 15 9.35 -6.51 -1.01
N GLY A 16 8.75 -6.39 0.17
CA GLY A 16 8.03 -5.19 0.57
C GLY A 16 8.99 -4.07 0.95
N ALA A 17 8.85 -2.92 0.30
CA ALA A 17 9.62 -1.72 0.59
C ALA A 17 9.09 -0.93 1.78
N GLY A 18 7.93 -1.32 2.31
CA GLY A 18 7.23 -0.52 3.32
C GLY A 18 6.60 0.74 2.72
N PRO A 19 6.08 1.63 3.57
CA PRO A 19 5.29 2.79 3.13
C PRO A 19 6.13 4.01 2.72
N GLY A 20 7.46 3.97 2.87
CA GLY A 20 8.33 5.05 2.45
C GLY A 20 9.52 5.29 3.37
N ASP A 21 9.32 5.25 4.68
CA ASP A 21 10.40 5.39 5.64
C ASP A 21 11.32 4.15 5.60
N PRO A 22 12.63 4.31 5.31
CA PRO A 22 13.56 3.19 5.30
C PRO A 22 13.66 2.42 6.61
N GLU A 23 13.41 3.07 7.73
CA GLU A 23 13.40 2.42 9.04
C GLU A 23 12.22 1.45 9.24
N LEU A 24 11.23 1.51 8.34
CA LEU A 24 10.12 0.57 8.33
C LEU A 24 10.34 -0.65 7.43
N LEU A 25 11.55 -0.81 6.89
CA LEU A 25 11.96 -2.05 6.25
C LEU A 25 12.12 -3.17 7.28
N THR A 26 11.80 -4.40 6.88
CA THR A 26 12.22 -5.54 7.67
C THR A 26 13.74 -5.70 7.59
N LEU A 27 14.34 -6.30 8.60
CA LEU A 27 15.77 -6.59 8.58
C LEU A 27 16.15 -7.47 7.38
N LYS A 28 15.29 -8.41 7.02
CA LYS A 28 15.50 -9.28 5.87
C LYS A 28 15.49 -8.49 4.56
N ALA A 29 14.52 -7.59 4.38
CA ALA A 29 14.48 -6.70 3.22
C ALA A 29 15.74 -5.86 3.11
N TYR A 30 16.17 -5.26 4.19
CA TYR A 30 17.38 -4.46 4.25
C TYR A 30 18.63 -5.25 3.83
N SER A 31 18.82 -6.45 4.39
CA SER A 31 19.96 -7.32 4.05
C SER A 31 19.95 -7.70 2.57
N LEU A 32 18.78 -8.05 2.02
CA LEU A 32 18.65 -8.39 0.61
C LEU A 32 18.96 -7.22 -0.31
N LEU A 33 18.51 -6.02 0.02
CA LEU A 33 18.78 -4.81 -0.77
C LEU A 33 20.27 -4.49 -0.83
N LYS A 34 20.98 -4.72 0.27
CA LYS A 34 22.43 -4.49 0.31
C LYS A 34 23.22 -5.47 -0.57
N GLU A 35 22.75 -6.69 -0.72
CA GLU A 35 23.47 -7.76 -1.43
C GLU A 35 22.92 -7.99 -2.85
N ALA A 36 21.77 -7.45 -3.19
CA ALA A 36 21.13 -7.69 -4.48
C ALA A 36 21.99 -7.19 -5.66
N PRO A 37 22.29 -8.07 -6.63
CA PRO A 37 22.96 -7.65 -7.85
C PRO A 37 22.08 -6.77 -8.73
N VAL A 38 20.75 -6.96 -8.67
CA VAL A 38 19.76 -6.18 -9.40
C VAL A 38 18.47 -6.05 -8.59
N VAL A 39 17.90 -4.86 -8.61
CA VAL A 39 16.62 -4.54 -7.97
C VAL A 39 15.69 -3.96 -9.02
N LEU A 40 14.54 -4.62 -9.23
CA LEU A 40 13.47 -4.13 -10.07
C LEU A 40 12.42 -3.43 -9.18
N TYR A 41 12.09 -2.20 -9.49
CA TYR A 41 11.23 -1.37 -8.64
C TYR A 41 10.25 -0.53 -9.45
N ASP A 42 9.16 -0.13 -8.83
CA ASP A 42 8.16 0.77 -9.41
C ASP A 42 8.18 2.17 -8.76
N ARG A 43 7.31 3.06 -9.25
CA ARG A 43 7.23 4.45 -8.80
C ARG A 43 6.83 4.65 -7.34
N LEU A 44 6.26 3.62 -6.68
CA LEU A 44 5.80 3.71 -5.29
C LEU A 44 6.94 3.50 -4.29
N VAL A 45 8.09 3.07 -4.75
CA VAL A 45 9.26 2.87 -3.89
C VAL A 45 9.95 4.21 -3.65
N ASP A 46 10.15 4.55 -2.39
CA ASP A 46 10.81 5.79 -1.99
C ASP A 46 12.31 5.78 -2.37
N GLU A 47 12.80 6.92 -2.81
CA GLU A 47 14.21 7.08 -3.20
C GLU A 47 15.17 6.75 -2.07
N ARG A 48 14.79 7.02 -0.81
CA ARG A 48 15.63 6.72 0.35
C ARG A 48 15.81 5.21 0.55
N VAL A 49 14.82 4.41 0.17
CA VAL A 49 14.93 2.94 0.18
C VAL A 49 15.84 2.48 -0.94
N LEU A 50 15.68 3.03 -2.14
CA LEU A 50 16.54 2.71 -3.29
C LEU A 50 18.00 3.06 -3.03
N ALA A 51 18.27 4.12 -2.27
CA ALA A 51 19.63 4.53 -1.93
C ALA A 51 20.38 3.48 -1.09
N LEU A 52 19.68 2.53 -0.48
CA LEU A 52 20.30 1.47 0.32
C LEU A 52 20.89 0.34 -0.51
N THR A 53 20.52 0.23 -1.78
CA THR A 53 21.01 -0.83 -2.65
C THR A 53 22.15 -0.33 -3.55
N PRO A 54 23.32 -0.98 -3.51
CA PRO A 54 24.44 -0.63 -4.41
C PRO A 54 24.32 -1.33 -5.77
N GLY A 55 23.40 -2.27 -5.94
CA GLY A 55 23.24 -3.02 -7.18
C GLY A 55 22.60 -2.22 -8.31
N GLU A 56 22.45 -2.88 -9.45
CA GLU A 56 21.74 -2.33 -10.60
C GLU A 56 20.28 -2.07 -10.24
N LYS A 57 19.75 -0.91 -10.62
CA LYS A 57 18.37 -0.52 -10.38
C LYS A 57 17.62 -0.46 -11.70
N VAL A 58 16.56 -1.27 -11.82
CA VAL A 58 15.74 -1.33 -13.03
C VAL A 58 14.34 -0.84 -12.71
N TYR A 59 13.96 0.28 -13.30
CA TYR A 59 12.62 0.84 -13.15
C TYR A 59 11.63 0.07 -14.02
N VAL A 60 10.56 -0.43 -13.40
CA VAL A 60 9.48 -1.17 -14.08
C VAL A 60 8.12 -0.50 -13.87
N GLY A 61 8.12 0.78 -13.53
CA GLY A 61 6.91 1.54 -13.20
C GLY A 61 5.95 1.66 -14.37
N LYS A 62 4.67 1.80 -14.02
CA LYS A 62 3.60 2.06 -14.97
C LYS A 62 3.21 3.52 -14.93
N GLU A 63 2.94 4.09 -16.09
CA GLU A 63 2.13 5.27 -16.17
C GLU A 63 0.65 4.88 -16.04
N GLU A 64 -0.20 5.78 -15.56
CA GLU A 64 -1.62 5.49 -15.37
C GLU A 64 -2.26 4.98 -16.67
N GLY A 65 -3.03 3.89 -16.59
CA GLY A 65 -3.84 3.35 -17.67
C GLY A 65 -3.25 2.20 -18.49
N GLU A 66 -2.06 1.69 -18.18
CA GLU A 66 -1.40 0.66 -18.98
C GLU A 66 -1.45 -0.74 -18.34
N SER A 67 -2.44 -1.53 -18.71
CA SER A 67 -2.55 -2.94 -18.28
C SER A 67 -1.54 -3.87 -18.97
N GLU A 68 -1.08 -3.51 -20.16
CA GLU A 68 -0.15 -4.31 -20.95
C GLU A 68 1.25 -4.43 -20.32
N LYS A 69 1.61 -3.53 -19.43
CA LYS A 69 2.92 -3.52 -18.77
C LYS A 69 3.14 -4.64 -17.76
N GLN A 70 2.09 -5.31 -17.27
CA GLN A 70 2.28 -6.44 -16.34
C GLN A 70 3.00 -7.61 -17.03
N GLU A 71 2.70 -7.88 -18.28
CA GLU A 71 3.42 -8.89 -19.07
C GLU A 71 4.88 -8.52 -19.29
N GLU A 72 5.15 -7.23 -19.55
CA GLU A 72 6.51 -6.73 -19.68
C GLU A 72 7.30 -6.86 -18.37
N ILE A 73 6.69 -6.55 -17.24
CA ILE A 73 7.30 -6.75 -15.92
C ILE A 73 7.62 -8.22 -15.71
N HIS A 74 6.72 -9.12 -16.03
CA HIS A 74 6.92 -10.56 -15.93
C HIS A 74 8.11 -11.02 -16.77
N ARG A 75 8.23 -10.54 -18.00
CA ARG A 75 9.35 -10.86 -18.91
C ARG A 75 10.68 -10.33 -18.35
N LEU A 76 10.69 -9.11 -17.81
CA LEU A 76 11.89 -8.52 -17.21
C LEU A 76 12.32 -9.29 -15.98
N LEU A 77 11.40 -9.69 -15.12
CA LEU A 77 11.69 -10.54 -13.96
C LEU A 77 12.34 -11.85 -14.38
N LEU A 78 11.76 -12.52 -15.37
CA LEU A 78 12.27 -13.78 -15.87
C LEU A 78 13.67 -13.62 -16.49
N ARG A 79 13.86 -12.59 -17.30
CA ARG A 79 15.15 -12.28 -17.94
C ARG A 79 16.24 -12.05 -16.90
N HIS A 80 16.00 -11.21 -15.91
CA HIS A 80 16.96 -10.91 -14.87
C HIS A 80 17.21 -12.11 -13.94
N ALA A 81 16.16 -12.88 -13.63
CA ALA A 81 16.30 -14.10 -12.85
C ALA A 81 17.24 -15.11 -13.51
N ARG A 82 17.22 -15.20 -14.83
CA ARG A 82 18.13 -16.09 -15.60
C ARG A 82 19.56 -15.56 -15.68
N ALA A 83 19.75 -14.25 -15.52
CA ALA A 83 21.05 -13.59 -15.68
C ALA A 83 21.82 -13.42 -14.35
N HIS A 84 21.17 -13.56 -13.21
CA HIS A 84 21.75 -13.28 -11.89
C HIS A 84 21.53 -14.43 -10.91
N PRO A 85 22.37 -14.53 -9.85
CA PRO A 85 22.17 -15.52 -8.80
C PRO A 85 20.81 -15.37 -8.10
N PHE A 86 20.41 -14.11 -7.87
CA PHE A 86 19.08 -13.76 -7.41
C PHE A 86 18.70 -12.35 -7.83
N VAL A 87 17.43 -12.05 -7.76
CA VAL A 87 16.84 -10.75 -8.13
C VAL A 87 15.95 -10.31 -6.99
N VAL A 88 15.96 -9.02 -6.68
CA VAL A 88 14.99 -8.41 -5.78
C VAL A 88 13.94 -7.66 -6.61
N ARG A 89 12.69 -8.07 -6.50
CA ARG A 89 11.54 -7.31 -6.95
C ARG A 89 11.00 -6.50 -5.77
N LEU A 90 11.25 -5.22 -5.77
CA LEU A 90 10.90 -4.32 -4.68
C LEU A 90 9.56 -3.65 -4.95
N LYS A 91 8.61 -3.80 -4.04
CA LYS A 91 7.24 -3.28 -4.16
C LYS A 91 6.91 -2.39 -2.97
N GLY A 92 6.25 -1.27 -3.21
CA GLY A 92 5.78 -0.40 -2.13
C GLY A 92 4.86 -1.14 -1.17
N GLY A 93 4.92 -0.82 0.11
CA GLY A 93 4.13 -1.48 1.14
C GLY A 93 4.47 -2.96 1.30
N ASP A 94 3.46 -3.80 1.19
CA ASP A 94 3.57 -5.26 1.21
C ASP A 94 3.21 -5.82 -0.17
N PRO A 95 3.96 -6.79 -0.71
CA PRO A 95 3.72 -7.32 -2.05
C PRO A 95 2.37 -8.01 -2.22
N MET A 96 1.78 -8.51 -1.14
CA MET A 96 0.54 -9.29 -1.16
C MET A 96 -0.71 -8.49 -0.83
N VAL A 97 -0.55 -7.19 -0.57
CA VAL A 97 -1.68 -6.30 -0.25
C VAL A 97 -1.83 -5.25 -1.35
N PHE A 98 -2.77 -5.47 -2.26
CA PHE A 98 -3.05 -4.63 -3.45
C PHE A 98 -1.82 -4.37 -4.33
N GLY A 99 -0.88 -5.30 -4.34
CA GLY A 99 0.41 -5.17 -5.03
C GLY A 99 0.60 -6.09 -6.23
N ARG A 100 -0.40 -6.89 -6.61
CA ARG A 100 -0.29 -7.93 -7.65
C ARG A 100 0.84 -8.95 -7.42
N GLY A 101 1.31 -9.07 -6.18
CA GLY A 101 2.38 -10.02 -5.84
C GLY A 101 2.03 -11.47 -6.15
N GLY A 102 0.77 -11.85 -5.94
CA GLY A 102 0.28 -13.19 -6.28
C GLY A 102 0.42 -13.51 -7.76
N GLU A 103 0.13 -12.57 -8.64
CA GLU A 103 0.28 -12.74 -10.10
C GLU A 103 1.74 -12.93 -10.50
N GLU A 104 2.65 -12.14 -9.92
CA GLU A 104 4.09 -12.25 -10.19
C GLU A 104 4.64 -13.61 -9.69
N VAL A 105 4.24 -14.04 -8.50
CA VAL A 105 4.62 -15.35 -7.95
C VAL A 105 4.16 -16.48 -8.86
N LEU A 106 2.90 -16.49 -9.27
CA LEU A 106 2.36 -17.52 -10.16
C LEU A 106 3.10 -17.57 -11.49
N PHE A 107 3.37 -16.43 -12.08
CA PHE A 107 4.12 -16.36 -13.33
C PHE A 107 5.51 -16.98 -13.19
N LEU A 108 6.25 -16.59 -12.17
CA LEU A 108 7.61 -17.08 -11.93
C LEU A 108 7.63 -18.58 -11.64
N LEU A 109 6.72 -19.08 -10.81
CA LEU A 109 6.63 -20.51 -10.50
C LEU A 109 6.29 -21.34 -11.74
N ARG A 110 5.41 -20.85 -12.60
CA ARG A 110 5.09 -21.51 -13.88
C ARG A 110 6.28 -21.61 -14.83
N HIS A 111 7.24 -20.72 -14.69
CA HIS A 111 8.48 -20.72 -15.48
C HIS A 111 9.65 -21.37 -14.74
N GLY A 112 9.39 -22.07 -13.64
CA GLY A 112 10.39 -22.81 -12.90
C GLY A 112 11.36 -21.93 -12.09
N VAL A 113 10.99 -20.69 -11.83
CA VAL A 113 11.81 -19.75 -11.05
C VAL A 113 11.40 -19.81 -9.57
N PRO A 114 12.33 -20.12 -8.65
CA PRO A 114 12.05 -20.09 -7.21
C PRO A 114 11.72 -18.66 -6.76
N VAL A 115 10.71 -18.52 -5.91
CA VAL A 115 10.28 -17.24 -5.36
C VAL A 115 10.18 -17.30 -3.85
N GLU A 116 10.70 -16.28 -3.18
CA GLU A 116 10.46 -16.06 -1.78
C GLU A 116 9.82 -14.71 -1.58
N VAL A 117 8.73 -14.65 -0.81
CA VAL A 117 8.05 -13.41 -0.47
C VAL A 117 8.57 -12.90 0.87
N VAL A 118 9.02 -11.66 0.89
CA VAL A 118 9.45 -10.97 2.12
C VAL A 118 8.43 -9.89 2.45
N PRO A 119 7.68 -10.02 3.54
CA PRO A 119 6.67 -9.06 3.92
C PRO A 119 7.22 -7.64 4.11
N GLY A 120 6.37 -6.68 3.95
CA GLY A 120 6.66 -5.28 4.26
C GLY A 120 5.54 -4.66 5.06
N VAL A 121 5.78 -3.51 5.67
CA VAL A 121 4.75 -2.74 6.34
C VAL A 121 3.84 -2.14 5.27
N THR A 122 2.60 -2.60 5.23
CA THR A 122 1.60 -2.07 4.30
C THR A 122 1.23 -0.63 4.64
N SER A 123 0.88 0.17 3.62
CA SER A 123 0.40 1.54 3.80
C SER A 123 -0.83 1.63 4.70
N LEU A 124 -1.61 0.56 4.82
CA LEU A 124 -2.75 0.46 5.75
C LEU A 124 -2.37 0.81 7.19
N LEU A 125 -1.15 0.49 7.59
CA LEU A 125 -0.65 0.66 8.95
C LEU A 125 0.25 1.91 9.10
N ALA A 126 0.53 2.59 8.01
CA ALA A 126 1.52 3.67 7.98
C ALA A 126 1.09 4.94 8.71
N SER A 127 -0.21 5.14 8.90
CA SER A 127 -0.73 6.32 9.61
C SER A 127 -0.50 6.28 11.12
N GLY A 128 -0.22 5.09 11.69
CA GLY A 128 -0.21 4.90 13.13
C GLY A 128 -1.59 4.98 13.79
N LEU A 129 -2.65 5.12 12.98
CA LEU A 129 -4.01 5.14 13.47
C LEU A 129 -4.45 3.73 13.88
N PRO A 130 -5.11 3.55 15.04
CA PRO A 130 -5.69 2.26 15.36
C PRO A 130 -6.82 1.95 14.37
N LEU A 131 -6.77 0.78 13.73
CA LEU A 131 -7.85 0.29 12.87
C LEU A 131 -8.92 -0.44 13.68
N THR A 132 -8.55 -0.92 14.85
CA THR A 132 -9.44 -1.55 15.83
C THR A 132 -9.32 -0.82 17.17
N HIS A 133 -10.41 -0.82 17.95
CA HIS A 133 -10.41 -0.20 19.27
C HIS A 133 -11.55 -0.80 20.09
N ARG A 134 -11.29 -1.16 21.35
CA ARG A 134 -12.33 -1.66 22.24
C ARG A 134 -13.46 -0.64 22.37
N GLY A 135 -14.69 -1.09 22.18
CA GLY A 135 -15.89 -0.26 22.25
C GLY A 135 -16.20 0.58 21.01
N LEU A 136 -15.27 0.70 20.07
CA LEU A 136 -15.47 1.48 18.83
C LEU A 136 -15.44 0.61 17.57
N ALA A 137 -14.47 -0.29 17.47
CA ALA A 137 -14.31 -1.11 16.29
C ALA A 137 -13.64 -2.45 16.64
N HIS A 138 -14.36 -3.55 16.43
CA HIS A 138 -13.86 -4.90 16.66
C HIS A 138 -13.31 -5.56 15.39
N GLY A 139 -13.32 -4.83 14.27
CA GLY A 139 -12.82 -5.32 13.00
C GLY A 139 -12.65 -4.17 12.00
N PHE A 140 -11.95 -4.46 10.94
CA PHE A 140 -11.75 -3.52 9.84
C PHE A 140 -11.74 -4.24 8.49
N ALA A 141 -11.95 -3.49 7.42
CA ALA A 141 -11.75 -3.97 6.07
C ALA A 141 -10.94 -2.97 5.26
N ALA A 142 -10.25 -3.46 4.25
CA ALA A 142 -9.53 -2.66 3.28
C ALA A 142 -10.08 -2.94 1.89
N VAL A 143 -10.30 -1.90 1.11
CA VAL A 143 -10.85 -1.99 -0.24
C VAL A 143 -10.07 -1.10 -1.19
N SER A 144 -9.93 -1.54 -2.44
CA SER A 144 -9.42 -0.69 -3.51
C SER A 144 -10.54 0.16 -4.09
N GLY A 145 -10.29 1.47 -4.26
CA GLY A 145 -11.22 2.37 -4.93
C GLY A 145 -11.30 2.15 -6.44
N VAL A 146 -10.35 1.42 -7.01
CA VAL A 146 -10.25 1.14 -8.44
C VAL A 146 -10.05 -0.35 -8.66
N LEU A 147 -10.91 -0.95 -9.49
CA LEU A 147 -10.75 -2.34 -9.91
C LEU A 147 -9.92 -2.44 -11.18
N GLU A 148 -9.53 -3.65 -11.54
CA GLU A 148 -8.88 -3.94 -12.81
C GLU A 148 -9.72 -3.39 -13.97
N GLY A 149 -9.07 -2.77 -14.96
CA GLY A 149 -9.76 -2.16 -16.08
C GLY A 149 -10.48 -0.85 -15.75
N GLY A 150 -10.25 -0.27 -14.57
CA GLY A 150 -10.85 0.99 -14.15
C GLY A 150 -12.27 0.87 -13.60
N GLY A 151 -12.74 -0.34 -13.30
CA GLY A 151 -14.06 -0.56 -12.73
C GLY A 151 -14.27 0.04 -11.34
N TYR A 152 -15.54 0.23 -10.96
CA TYR A 152 -15.92 0.72 -9.64
C TYR A 152 -16.16 -0.46 -8.70
N PRO A 153 -15.66 -0.40 -7.45
CA PRO A 153 -15.86 -1.51 -6.51
C PRO A 153 -17.31 -1.64 -6.06
N ASP A 154 -17.73 -2.87 -5.76
CA ASP A 154 -18.96 -3.13 -5.03
C ASP A 154 -18.73 -2.87 -3.55
N LEU A 155 -19.31 -1.81 -3.02
CA LEU A 155 -19.12 -1.39 -1.63
C LEU A 155 -20.12 -2.00 -0.67
N ARG A 156 -21.10 -2.77 -1.14
CA ARG A 156 -22.13 -3.39 -0.27
C ARG A 156 -21.55 -4.25 0.85
N PRO A 157 -20.52 -5.09 0.61
CA PRO A 157 -19.94 -5.89 1.70
C PRO A 157 -19.25 -5.03 2.78
N PHE A 158 -18.91 -3.80 2.47
CA PHE A 158 -18.13 -2.92 3.34
C PHE A 158 -18.97 -1.84 4.04
N ALA A 159 -20.26 -1.79 3.74
CA ALA A 159 -21.15 -0.72 4.22
C ALA A 159 -21.25 -0.65 5.75
N ARG A 160 -21.14 -1.78 6.45
CA ARG A 160 -21.31 -1.88 7.91
C ARG A 160 -20.02 -2.21 8.66
N VAL A 161 -18.90 -2.25 7.99
CA VAL A 161 -17.63 -2.51 8.66
C VAL A 161 -17.29 -1.32 9.57
N PRO A 162 -16.94 -1.57 10.85
CA PRO A 162 -16.67 -0.47 11.79
C PRO A 162 -15.57 0.48 11.34
N THR A 163 -14.48 -0.05 10.80
CA THR A 163 -13.40 0.74 10.20
C THR A 163 -13.21 0.30 8.76
N LEU A 164 -13.34 1.22 7.84
CA LEU A 164 -13.10 0.97 6.41
C LEU A 164 -11.86 1.74 5.97
N VAL A 165 -10.93 1.05 5.33
CA VAL A 165 -9.75 1.67 4.74
C VAL A 165 -9.85 1.58 3.23
N VAL A 166 -9.76 2.72 2.56
CA VAL A 166 -9.81 2.80 1.09
C VAL A 166 -8.45 3.16 0.55
N LEU A 167 -7.93 2.31 -0.31
CA LEU A 167 -6.71 2.54 -1.07
C LEU A 167 -7.07 2.92 -2.50
N MET A 168 -6.24 3.73 -3.14
CA MET A 168 -6.46 4.15 -4.53
C MET A 168 -7.84 4.80 -4.76
N GLY A 169 -8.35 5.51 -3.74
CA GLY A 169 -9.69 6.07 -3.76
C GLY A 169 -9.78 7.58 -3.95
N VAL A 170 -8.65 8.30 -4.00
CA VAL A 170 -8.66 9.78 -4.02
C VAL A 170 -9.43 10.33 -5.22
N GLY A 171 -9.15 9.85 -6.41
CA GLY A 171 -9.81 10.30 -7.64
C GLY A 171 -11.30 9.98 -7.69
N ARG A 172 -11.76 9.04 -6.89
CA ARG A 172 -13.16 8.59 -6.82
C ARG A 172 -13.82 8.86 -5.47
N ARG A 173 -13.17 9.66 -4.63
CA ARG A 173 -13.63 9.87 -3.26
C ARG A 173 -15.08 10.37 -3.16
N VAL A 174 -15.48 11.26 -4.07
CA VAL A 174 -16.86 11.77 -4.08
C VAL A 174 -17.84 10.66 -4.39
N TRP A 175 -17.58 9.85 -5.41
CA TRP A 175 -18.43 8.71 -5.76
C TRP A 175 -18.49 7.67 -4.63
N ILE A 176 -17.33 7.34 -4.07
CA ILE A 176 -17.23 6.36 -2.97
C ILE A 176 -18.01 6.85 -1.76
N ALA A 177 -17.85 8.12 -1.38
CA ALA A 177 -18.56 8.70 -0.24
C ALA A 177 -20.07 8.70 -0.46
N LYS A 178 -20.54 9.10 -1.65
CA LYS A 178 -21.96 9.06 -2.01
C LYS A 178 -22.52 7.64 -1.95
N GLU A 179 -21.79 6.67 -2.45
CA GLU A 179 -22.21 5.28 -2.43
C GLU A 179 -22.29 4.71 -1.02
N LEU A 180 -21.31 5.02 -0.17
CA LEU A 180 -21.32 4.61 1.24
C LEU A 180 -22.49 5.25 2.01
N LEU A 181 -22.83 6.51 1.72
CA LEU A 181 -24.00 7.17 2.28
C LEU A 181 -25.30 6.49 1.82
N ARG A 182 -25.40 6.17 0.53
CA ARG A 182 -26.55 5.45 -0.03
C ARG A 182 -26.73 4.10 0.65
N LEU A 183 -25.64 3.44 0.99
CA LEU A 183 -25.62 2.13 1.67
C LEU A 183 -25.83 2.23 3.18
N GLY A 184 -25.99 3.43 3.73
CA GLY A 184 -26.39 3.64 5.11
C GLY A 184 -25.31 4.04 6.10
N ARG A 185 -24.09 4.35 5.64
CA ARG A 185 -23.08 4.89 6.56
C ARG A 185 -23.49 6.29 7.03
N ASN A 186 -23.06 6.63 8.27
CA ASN A 186 -23.42 7.89 8.91
C ASN A 186 -22.79 9.08 8.15
N PRO A 187 -23.59 10.09 7.73
CA PRO A 187 -23.08 11.28 7.06
C PRO A 187 -22.04 12.07 7.90
N ARG A 188 -22.14 11.99 9.21
CA ARG A 188 -21.21 12.67 10.14
C ARG A 188 -20.03 11.80 10.54
N GLU A 189 -19.93 10.61 9.98
CA GLU A 189 -18.81 9.70 10.28
C GLU A 189 -17.48 10.41 10.02
N PRO A 190 -16.56 10.37 10.99
CA PRO A 190 -15.26 10.98 10.81
C PRO A 190 -14.42 10.15 9.82
N THR A 191 -13.73 10.85 8.94
CA THR A 191 -12.81 10.25 8.00
C THR A 191 -11.48 10.99 8.00
N LEU A 192 -10.41 10.28 7.71
CA LEU A 192 -9.08 10.83 7.66
C LEU A 192 -8.38 10.39 6.37
N PHE A 193 -7.93 11.36 5.59
CA PHE A 193 -6.99 11.11 4.50
C PHE A 193 -5.57 11.33 5.00
N VAL A 194 -4.67 10.41 4.70
CA VAL A 194 -3.25 10.54 5.01
C VAL A 194 -2.48 10.51 3.69
N GLU A 195 -2.06 11.68 3.23
CA GLU A 195 -1.25 11.81 2.03
C GLU A 195 0.18 11.44 2.35
N ARG A 196 0.81 10.63 1.49
CA ARG A 196 2.23 10.26 1.57
C ARG A 196 2.66 9.82 2.98
N ALA A 197 1.87 8.94 3.57
CA ALA A 197 2.11 8.44 4.92
C ALA A 197 3.53 7.92 5.10
N SER A 198 4.10 8.20 6.27
CA SER A 198 5.47 7.88 6.69
C SER A 198 6.59 8.58 5.91
N THR A 199 6.28 9.55 5.08
CA THR A 199 7.28 10.36 4.37
C THR A 199 7.37 11.77 4.96
N PRO A 200 8.46 12.53 4.66
CA PRO A 200 8.56 13.92 5.11
C PRO A 200 7.46 14.85 4.56
N LYS A 201 6.75 14.41 3.53
CA LYS A 201 5.65 15.17 2.90
C LYS A 201 4.26 14.72 3.37
N GLU A 202 4.19 13.96 4.45
CA GLU A 202 2.91 13.50 4.98
C GLU A 202 2.01 14.69 5.33
N ARG A 203 0.76 14.61 4.86
CA ARG A 203 -0.28 15.59 5.19
C ARG A 203 -1.56 14.85 5.52
N ARG A 204 -2.28 15.33 6.54
CA ARG A 204 -3.51 14.73 7.04
C ARG A 204 -4.69 15.67 6.83
N VAL A 205 -5.81 15.11 6.38
CA VAL A 205 -7.05 15.85 6.13
C VAL A 205 -8.18 15.14 6.83
N LEU A 206 -8.72 15.76 7.89
CA LEU A 206 -9.86 15.27 8.65
C LEU A 206 -11.14 15.88 8.07
N ALA A 207 -12.16 15.07 7.86
CA ALA A 207 -13.45 15.51 7.34
C ALA A 207 -14.57 14.56 7.76
N ALA A 208 -15.82 15.04 7.71
CA ALA A 208 -16.98 14.16 7.80
C ALA A 208 -17.24 13.51 6.43
N LEU A 209 -17.85 12.33 6.44
CA LEU A 209 -18.16 11.61 5.21
C LEU A 209 -19.01 12.45 4.23
N GLU A 210 -20.01 13.19 4.76
CA GLU A 210 -20.85 14.08 3.94
C GLU A 210 -20.06 15.18 3.24
N GLU A 211 -19.02 15.72 3.87
CA GLU A 211 -18.18 16.75 3.26
C GLU A 211 -17.38 16.18 2.06
N VAL A 212 -16.94 14.95 2.16
CA VAL A 212 -16.28 14.26 1.04
C VAL A 212 -17.28 14.05 -0.11
N ALA A 213 -18.49 13.60 0.21
CA ALA A 213 -19.56 13.41 -0.78
C ALA A 213 -19.96 14.70 -1.51
N GLU A 214 -19.89 15.83 -0.81
CA GLU A 214 -20.22 17.14 -1.38
C GLU A 214 -19.05 17.76 -2.20
N GLY A 215 -17.93 17.07 -2.30
CA GLY A 215 -16.78 17.56 -3.06
C GLY A 215 -16.00 18.67 -2.39
N LYS A 216 -16.15 18.85 -1.07
CA LYS A 216 -15.52 19.94 -0.31
C LYS A 216 -14.10 19.63 0.18
N VAL A 217 -13.61 18.41 -0.05
CA VAL A 217 -12.34 17.95 0.52
C VAL A 217 -11.28 17.81 -0.56
N GLU A 218 -10.23 18.62 -0.43
CA GLU A 218 -9.06 18.57 -1.30
C GLU A 218 -8.04 17.57 -0.78
N VAL A 219 -7.70 16.57 -1.61
CA VAL A 219 -6.74 15.53 -1.30
C VAL A 219 -5.91 15.21 -2.54
N ARG A 220 -4.61 15.00 -2.34
CA ARG A 220 -3.67 14.61 -3.41
C ARG A 220 -3.22 13.16 -3.27
N PRO A 221 -3.25 12.36 -4.36
CA PRO A 221 -2.69 11.03 -4.35
C PRO A 221 -1.15 11.07 -4.27
N PRO A 222 -0.50 10.03 -3.72
CA PRO A 222 -1.12 8.89 -3.07
C PRO A 222 -1.62 9.24 -1.66
N ALA A 223 -2.78 8.73 -1.30
CA ALA A 223 -3.33 8.91 0.02
C ALA A 223 -4.10 7.67 0.50
N LEU A 224 -3.96 7.40 1.79
CA LEU A 224 -4.76 6.44 2.51
C LEU A 224 -6.02 7.13 3.01
N TRP A 225 -7.17 6.48 2.92
CA TRP A 225 -8.44 7.02 3.42
C TRP A 225 -9.03 6.08 4.46
N ILE A 226 -9.19 6.56 5.68
CA ILE A 226 -9.71 5.78 6.80
C ILE A 226 -11.04 6.36 7.25
N LEU A 227 -12.07 5.51 7.33
CA LEU A 227 -13.41 5.88 7.77
C LEU A 227 -13.79 5.09 9.01
N GLY A 228 -14.33 5.74 10.02
CA GLY A 228 -14.83 5.08 11.21
C GLY A 228 -14.64 5.88 12.49
N GLU A 229 -15.29 5.43 13.57
CA GLU A 229 -15.21 6.09 14.88
C GLU A 229 -13.80 6.10 15.49
N VAL A 230 -12.92 5.18 15.07
CA VAL A 230 -11.50 5.17 15.51
C VAL A 230 -10.77 6.46 15.11
N VAL A 231 -11.23 7.13 14.04
CA VAL A 231 -10.66 8.41 13.60
C VAL A 231 -10.81 9.48 14.67
N ARG A 232 -11.85 9.44 15.50
CA ARG A 232 -12.03 10.38 16.60
C ARG A 232 -10.91 10.30 17.63
N VAL A 233 -10.46 9.09 17.95
CA VAL A 233 -9.33 8.86 18.86
C VAL A 233 -8.07 9.54 18.34
N PHE A 234 -7.88 9.47 17.03
CA PHE A 234 -6.75 10.08 16.37
C PHE A 234 -6.86 11.61 16.30
N ALA A 235 -8.07 12.12 16.03
CA ALA A 235 -8.33 13.56 16.02
C ALA A 235 -8.06 14.20 17.37
N GLU A 236 -8.37 13.52 18.48
CA GLU A 236 -8.03 13.97 19.82
C GLU A 236 -6.51 14.07 20.01
N LYS A 237 -5.76 13.10 19.51
CA LYS A 237 -4.28 13.10 19.55
C LYS A 237 -3.66 14.24 18.75
N GLU A 238 -4.29 14.64 17.63
CA GLU A 238 -3.85 15.72 16.78
C GLU A 238 -4.38 17.10 17.23
N ALA A 239 -5.33 17.12 18.14
CA ALA A 239 -5.89 18.37 18.66
C ALA A 239 -4.84 19.14 19.47
N PRO A 240 -4.88 20.50 19.45
CA PRO A 240 -4.06 21.30 20.34
C PRO A 240 -4.27 20.91 21.79
N VAL A 241 -3.19 20.94 22.59
CA VAL A 241 -3.23 20.57 24.02
C VAL A 241 -4.32 21.35 24.79
N ASP A 242 -4.51 22.61 24.46
CA ASP A 242 -5.53 23.47 25.08
C ASP A 242 -6.95 22.98 24.81
N ALA A 243 -7.21 22.48 23.59
CA ALA A 243 -8.50 21.90 23.23
C ALA A 243 -8.76 20.59 23.99
N LEU A 244 -7.74 19.77 24.19
CA LEU A 244 -7.83 18.53 24.97
C LEU A 244 -8.11 18.80 26.44
N ALA A 245 -7.51 19.83 27.02
CA ALA A 245 -7.73 20.25 28.41
C ALA A 245 -9.14 20.76 28.67
N LEU A 246 -9.80 21.35 27.67
CA LEU A 246 -11.16 21.88 27.78
C LEU A 246 -12.24 20.82 27.52
N GLY A 247 -11.90 19.71 26.92
CA GLY A 247 -12.81 18.60 26.60
C GLY A 247 -12.91 17.52 27.67
N GLY A 248 -12.25 17.73 28.80
CA GLY A 248 -12.19 16.76 29.90
C GLY A 248 -13.47 16.56 30.66
#